data_a4f6410be1bd59ae224944e5ba6c7b89
#
_entry.id   a4f6410be1bd59ae224944e5ba6c7b89
#
_cell.length_a   1.000
_cell.length_b   1.000
_cell.length_c   1.000
_cell.angle_alpha   90.00
_cell.angle_beta   90.00
_cell.angle_gamma   90.00
#
_symmetry.space_group_name_H-M   'P 1'
#
loop_
_entity.id
_entity.type
_entity.pdbx_description
1 polymer ?
#
loop_
_entity_poly.entity_id
_entity_poly.type
_entity_poly.pdbx_seq_one_letter_code
_entity_poly.pdbx_strand_id
1 'polypeptide(L)'
;MRFMADVQNGIFNVESAMHRKYMASYGISEQEMNSVRQSAFARAYTSNILSIAYGNPLVDILVAVLPCAWVYADYGQRLAAEFADTLDTNPYKSWVDM
;
A
#
# COMPACT_ATOMS: atom_id res chain seq x y z
N MET A 1 4.03 5.75 -19.84
CA MET A 1 3.94 4.27 -19.83
C MET A 1 4.96 3.63 -18.88
N ARG A 2 6.27 3.99 -18.97
CA ARG A 2 7.32 3.42 -18.09
C ARG A 2 7.03 3.61 -16.61
N PHE A 3 6.66 4.81 -16.17
CA PHE A 3 6.32 5.11 -14.78
C PHE A 3 5.25 4.15 -14.20
N MET A 4 4.15 3.90 -14.93
CA MET A 4 3.10 2.99 -14.44
C MET A 4 3.57 1.54 -14.34
N ALA A 5 4.46 1.11 -15.24
CA ALA A 5 5.08 -0.21 -15.15
C ALA A 5 6.01 -0.31 -13.94
N ASP A 6 6.75 0.74 -13.63
CA ASP A 6 7.63 0.78 -12.44
C ASP A 6 6.82 0.75 -11.14
N VAL A 7 5.71 1.50 -11.07
CA VAL A 7 4.76 1.45 -9.93
C VAL A 7 4.18 0.05 -9.76
N GLN A 8 3.72 -0.56 -10.84
CA GLN A 8 3.16 -1.91 -10.82
C GLN A 8 4.20 -2.94 -10.36
N ASN A 9 5.42 -2.85 -10.85
CA ASN A 9 6.52 -3.70 -10.41
C ASN A 9 6.82 -3.53 -8.92
N GLY A 10 6.84 -2.30 -8.41
CA GLY A 10 7.02 -1.99 -6.99
C GLY A 10 5.93 -2.64 -6.13
N ILE A 11 4.66 -2.50 -6.50
CA ILE A 11 3.55 -3.11 -5.78
C ILE A 11 3.66 -4.64 -5.73
N PHE A 12 3.91 -5.29 -6.85
CA PHE A 12 3.91 -6.77 -6.90
C PHE A 12 5.16 -7.40 -6.30
N ASN A 13 6.33 -6.84 -6.56
CA ASN A 13 7.59 -7.48 -6.20
C ASN A 13 8.20 -6.97 -4.89
N VAL A 14 7.82 -5.78 -4.42
CA VAL A 14 8.33 -5.20 -3.18
C VAL A 14 7.25 -5.19 -2.12
N GLU A 15 6.18 -4.42 -2.32
CA GLU A 15 5.16 -4.19 -1.31
C GLU A 15 4.37 -5.47 -0.96
N SER A 16 3.90 -6.21 -1.95
CA SER A 16 3.18 -7.46 -1.72
C SER A 16 4.04 -8.54 -1.08
N ALA A 17 5.33 -8.60 -1.42
CA ALA A 17 6.27 -9.52 -0.79
C ALA A 17 6.51 -9.16 0.68
N MET A 18 6.63 -7.88 0.98
CA MET A 18 6.74 -7.38 2.35
C MET A 18 5.50 -7.71 3.18
N HIS A 19 4.29 -7.48 2.65
CA HIS A 19 3.05 -7.82 3.35
C HIS A 19 2.97 -9.31 3.69
N ARG A 20 3.32 -10.20 2.77
CA ARG A 20 3.37 -11.65 3.04
C ARG A 20 4.36 -12.00 4.14
N LYS A 21 5.53 -11.34 4.15
CA LYS A 21 6.54 -11.54 5.19
C LYS A 21 6.02 -11.12 6.57
N TYR A 22 5.34 -9.97 6.67
CA TYR A 22 4.70 -9.54 7.92
C TYR A 22 3.62 -10.53 8.37
N MET A 23 2.72 -10.93 7.48
CA MET A 23 1.67 -11.90 7.81
C MET A 23 2.27 -13.22 8.34
N ALA A 24 3.30 -13.73 7.67
CA ALA A 24 4.01 -14.92 8.12
C ALA A 24 4.64 -14.74 9.51
N SER A 25 5.20 -13.57 9.83
CA SER A 25 5.77 -13.28 11.15
C SER A 25 4.71 -13.23 12.26
N TYR A 26 3.46 -12.96 11.92
CA TYR A 26 2.32 -13.02 12.85
C TYR A 26 1.62 -14.40 12.85
N GLY A 27 2.18 -15.39 12.17
CA GLY A 27 1.62 -16.74 12.09
C GLY A 27 0.40 -16.87 11.18
N ILE A 28 0.14 -15.89 10.33
CA ILE A 28 -0.97 -15.89 9.37
C ILE A 28 -0.51 -16.59 8.09
N SER A 29 -1.20 -17.68 7.73
CA SER A 29 -0.92 -18.44 6.52
C SER A 29 -1.44 -17.75 5.25
N GLU A 30 -0.87 -18.09 4.08
CA GLU A 30 -1.38 -17.62 2.79
C GLU A 30 -2.85 -18.01 2.55
N GLN A 31 -3.26 -19.18 3.03
CA GLN A 31 -4.64 -19.63 2.91
C GLN A 31 -5.60 -18.74 3.70
N GLU A 32 -5.23 -18.39 4.93
CA GLU A 32 -6.01 -17.44 5.76
C GLU A 32 -6.06 -16.06 5.11
N MET A 33 -4.92 -15.55 4.66
CA MET A 33 -4.85 -14.27 3.94
C MET A 33 -5.78 -14.22 2.73
N ASN A 34 -5.78 -15.27 1.91
CA ASN A 34 -6.59 -15.34 0.70
C ASN A 34 -8.10 -15.57 0.99
N SER A 35 -8.45 -16.02 2.19
CA SER A 35 -9.83 -16.24 2.61
C SER A 35 -10.49 -14.98 3.19
N VAL A 36 -9.71 -13.96 3.57
CA VAL A 36 -10.22 -12.72 4.17
C VAL A 36 -11.01 -11.91 3.16
N ARG A 37 -12.23 -11.53 3.54
CA ARG A 37 -13.06 -10.64 2.74
C ARG A 37 -12.55 -9.21 2.82
N GLN A 38 -12.46 -8.57 1.68
CA GLN A 38 -12.17 -7.15 1.60
C GLN A 38 -13.22 -6.35 2.37
N SER A 39 -12.79 -5.39 3.19
CA SER A 39 -13.71 -4.49 3.90
C SER A 39 -14.54 -3.65 2.93
N ALA A 40 -15.69 -3.16 3.40
CA ALA A 40 -16.55 -2.30 2.59
C ALA A 40 -15.82 -1.03 2.12
N PHE A 41 -14.98 -0.45 2.97
CA PHE A 41 -14.20 0.74 2.65
C PHE A 41 -13.12 0.45 1.58
N ALA A 42 -12.35 -0.63 1.75
CA ALA A 42 -11.35 -1.03 0.77
C ALA A 42 -12.00 -1.37 -0.58
N ARG A 43 -13.16 -2.04 -0.56
CA ARG A 43 -13.93 -2.34 -1.78
C ARG A 43 -14.42 -1.07 -2.46
N ALA A 44 -14.95 -0.09 -1.70
CA ALA A 44 -15.39 1.18 -2.24
C ALA A 44 -14.23 1.93 -2.92
N TYR A 45 -13.07 1.97 -2.26
CA TYR A 45 -11.87 2.61 -2.80
C TYR A 45 -11.40 1.96 -4.11
N THR A 46 -11.21 0.63 -4.11
CA THR A 46 -10.75 -0.10 -5.31
C THR A 46 -11.77 -0.04 -6.45
N SER A 47 -13.06 -0.12 -6.15
CA SER A 47 -14.13 0.01 -7.16
C SER A 47 -14.18 1.40 -7.77
N ASN A 48 -13.96 2.45 -6.98
CA ASN A 48 -13.88 3.82 -7.49
C ASN A 48 -12.70 3.99 -8.46
N ILE A 49 -11.52 3.51 -8.09
CA ILE A 49 -10.33 3.56 -8.99
C ILE A 49 -10.59 2.78 -10.28
N LEU A 50 -11.17 1.59 -10.20
CA LEU A 50 -11.50 0.79 -11.38
C LEU A 50 -12.53 1.49 -12.27
N SER A 51 -13.56 2.11 -11.70
CA SER A 51 -14.55 2.89 -12.45
C SER A 51 -13.90 4.02 -13.23
N ILE A 52 -12.99 4.76 -12.60
CA ILE A 52 -12.23 5.82 -13.26
C ILE A 52 -11.34 5.24 -14.36
N ALA A 53 -10.65 4.13 -14.10
CA ALA A 53 -9.76 3.50 -15.06
C ALA A 53 -10.46 3.01 -16.33
N TYR A 54 -11.72 2.59 -16.23
CA TYR A 54 -12.50 2.15 -17.39
C TYR A 54 -13.13 3.26 -18.22
N GLY A 55 -13.40 4.40 -17.60
CA GLY A 55 -14.19 5.45 -18.25
C GLY A 55 -13.45 6.77 -18.56
N ASN A 56 -12.23 6.94 -18.04
CA ASN A 56 -11.57 8.25 -18.02
C ASN A 56 -10.18 8.23 -18.66
N PRO A 57 -9.66 9.40 -19.06
CA PRO A 57 -8.28 9.55 -19.53
C PRO A 57 -7.23 9.15 -18.47
N LEU A 58 -6.01 8.88 -18.94
CA LEU A 58 -4.88 8.48 -18.09
C LEU A 58 -4.61 9.46 -16.92
N VAL A 59 -4.79 10.75 -17.16
CA VAL A 59 -4.57 11.78 -16.13
C VAL A 59 -5.50 11.60 -14.94
N ASP A 60 -6.76 11.25 -15.17
CA ASP A 60 -7.73 11.03 -14.10
C ASP A 60 -7.38 9.77 -13.29
N ILE A 61 -6.85 8.75 -13.95
CA ILE A 61 -6.37 7.53 -13.28
C ILE A 61 -5.20 7.86 -12.37
N LEU A 62 -4.24 8.67 -12.84
CA LEU A 62 -3.10 9.11 -12.03
C LEU A 62 -3.56 9.92 -10.82
N VAL A 63 -4.51 10.83 -11.00
CA VAL A 63 -5.10 11.61 -9.90
C VAL A 63 -5.85 10.70 -8.91
N ALA A 64 -6.55 9.68 -9.39
CA ALA A 64 -7.29 8.75 -8.53
C ALA A 64 -6.38 7.90 -7.64
N VAL A 65 -5.18 7.52 -8.11
CA VAL A 65 -4.23 6.72 -7.33
C VAL A 65 -3.27 7.57 -6.49
N LEU A 66 -3.10 8.84 -6.82
CA LEU A 66 -2.19 9.76 -6.13
C LEU A 66 -2.43 9.86 -4.61
N PRO A 67 -3.68 9.93 -4.10
CA PRO A 67 -3.93 10.04 -2.67
C PRO A 67 -3.31 8.92 -1.85
N CYS A 68 -3.27 7.70 -2.37
CA CYS A 68 -2.65 6.56 -1.69
C CYS A 68 -1.15 6.83 -1.48
N ALA A 69 -0.41 7.11 -2.55
CA ALA A 69 1.03 7.38 -2.47
C ALA A 69 1.33 8.62 -1.61
N TRP A 70 0.54 9.68 -1.76
CA TRP A 70 0.71 10.91 -0.99
C TRP A 70 0.53 10.69 0.51
N VAL A 71 -0.56 10.02 0.92
CA VAL A 71 -0.88 9.76 2.32
C VAL A 71 0.21 8.91 2.98
N TYR A 72 0.67 7.86 2.32
CA TYR A 72 1.75 7.04 2.84
C TYR A 72 3.06 7.81 3.01
N ALA A 73 3.44 8.63 2.04
CA ALA A 73 4.64 9.46 2.12
C ALA A 73 4.53 10.52 3.23
N ASP A 74 3.40 11.23 3.32
CA ASP A 74 3.19 12.27 4.34
C ASP A 74 3.17 11.67 5.76
N TYR A 75 2.37 10.63 5.98
CA TYR A 75 2.30 9.98 7.30
C TYR A 75 3.61 9.28 7.67
N GLY A 76 4.27 8.63 6.73
CA GLY A 76 5.56 8.00 6.97
C GLY A 76 6.60 9.00 7.49
N GLN A 77 6.73 10.14 6.81
CA GLN A 77 7.66 11.20 7.22
C GLN A 77 7.31 11.82 8.59
N ARG A 78 6.03 12.11 8.82
CA ARG A 78 5.57 12.70 10.08
C ARG A 78 5.73 11.75 11.25
N LEU A 79 5.34 10.49 11.11
CA LEU A 79 5.48 9.48 12.15
C LEU A 79 6.95 9.16 12.44
N ALA A 80 7.80 9.07 11.41
CA ALA A 80 9.23 8.88 11.60
C ALA A 80 9.88 10.02 12.38
N ALA A 81 9.45 11.27 12.15
CA ALA A 81 9.94 12.43 12.88
C ALA A 81 9.39 12.49 14.32
N GLU A 82 8.10 12.24 14.51
CA GLU A 82 7.42 12.33 15.81
C GLU A 82 7.86 11.23 16.78
N PHE A 83 8.11 10.02 16.27
CA PHE A 83 8.44 8.83 17.07
C PHE A 83 9.87 8.35 16.87
N ALA A 84 10.79 9.24 16.47
CA ALA A 84 12.20 8.89 16.19
C ALA A 84 12.86 8.11 17.33
N ASP A 85 12.60 8.47 18.59
CA ASP A 85 13.22 7.85 19.77
C ASP A 85 12.72 6.41 20.04
N THR A 86 11.55 6.04 19.52
CA THR A 86 10.94 4.72 19.73
C THR A 86 10.87 3.87 18.46
N LEU A 87 11.26 4.43 17.33
CA LEU A 87 11.17 3.76 16.03
C LEU A 87 11.98 2.47 15.97
N ASP A 88 13.15 2.43 16.61
CA ASP A 88 14.03 1.26 16.60
C ASP A 88 13.42 0.01 17.25
N THR A 89 12.48 0.20 18.16
CA THR A 89 11.74 -0.90 18.83
C THR A 89 10.40 -1.20 18.18
N ASN A 90 10.01 -0.43 17.16
CA ASN A 90 8.73 -0.59 16.49
C ASN A 90 8.75 -1.82 15.55
N PRO A 91 7.80 -2.77 15.64
CA PRO A 91 7.75 -3.94 14.77
C PRO A 91 7.57 -3.59 13.27
N TYR A 92 7.10 -2.40 12.96
CA TYR A 92 6.93 -1.90 11.60
C TYR A 92 8.07 -0.98 11.12
N LYS A 93 9.19 -0.89 11.88
CA LYS A 93 10.32 -0.03 11.50
C LYS A 93 10.76 -0.25 10.05
N SER A 94 10.93 -1.49 9.64
CA SER A 94 11.37 -1.81 8.28
C SER A 94 10.39 -1.37 7.18
N TRP A 95 9.14 -1.14 7.52
CA TRP A 95 8.15 -0.57 6.63
C TRP A 95 8.24 0.96 6.58
N VAL A 96 8.49 1.60 7.71
CA VAL A 96 8.68 3.06 7.78
C VAL A 96 9.95 3.50 7.06
N ASP A 97 11.00 2.69 7.12
CA ASP A 97 12.31 2.95 6.48
C ASP A 97 12.33 2.71 4.95
N MET A 98 11.26 2.17 4.38
CA MET A 98 11.14 1.83 2.96
C MET A 98 10.71 3.01 2.08
#